data_12c72cfaf508fbbf77ef9c2cdb54d394
#
_entry.id   12c72cfaf508fbbf77ef9c2cdb54d394
#
_cell.length_a   1.000
_cell.length_b   1.000
_cell.length_c   1.000
_cell.angle_alpha   90.00
_cell.angle_beta   90.00
_cell.angle_gamma   90.00
#
_symmetry.space_group_name_H-M   'P 1'
#
loop_
_entity.id
_entity.type
_entity.pdbx_description
1 polymer ?
#
loop_
_entity_poly.entity_id
_entity_poly.type
_entity_poly.pdbx_seq_one_letter_code
_entity_poly.pdbx_strand_id
1 'polypeptide(L)'
;MIDLPKYTMNDIIVIYFMTQDFSVYEGIKCLPTDVFAEVEEKLYKKYDNLRNTNNMFTANAKPVLRFKKLNENGIKDGDKIQLFKLE
;
A
#
# COMPACT_ATOMS: atom_id res chain seq x y z
N MET A 1 13.28 23.52 -24.13
CA MET A 1 13.58 22.32 -23.36
C MET A 1 12.30 21.65 -22.91
N ILE A 2 12.22 20.36 -23.06
CA ILE A 2 11.05 19.61 -22.66
C ILE A 2 11.16 19.30 -21.17
N ASP A 3 10.10 19.65 -20.45
CA ASP A 3 10.02 19.28 -19.07
C ASP A 3 9.75 17.79 -18.96
N LEU A 4 10.64 17.08 -18.32
CA LEU A 4 10.44 15.67 -18.08
C LEU A 4 9.40 15.49 -16.99
N PRO A 5 8.62 14.43 -17.06
CA PRO A 5 7.69 14.13 -15.97
C PRO A 5 8.44 14.05 -14.66
N LYS A 6 7.84 14.53 -13.61
CA LYS A 6 8.44 14.43 -12.28
C LYS A 6 8.63 12.99 -11.87
N TYR A 7 7.77 12.11 -12.35
CA TYR A 7 7.80 10.71 -11.96
C TYR A 7 8.29 9.91 -13.14
N THR A 8 9.42 9.24 -12.94
CA THR A 8 9.98 8.31 -13.91
C THR A 8 9.68 6.89 -13.45
N MET A 9 10.08 5.90 -14.25
CA MET A 9 9.94 4.52 -13.83
C MET A 9 10.70 4.22 -12.55
N ASN A 10 11.76 4.99 -12.27
CA ASN A 10 12.57 4.80 -11.07
C ASN A 10 11.85 5.28 -9.80
N ASP A 11 10.82 6.10 -9.94
CA ASP A 11 10.07 6.59 -8.79
C ASP A 11 8.94 5.64 -8.39
N ILE A 12 8.61 4.69 -9.26
CA ILE A 12 7.55 3.74 -8.99
C ILE A 12 8.09 2.63 -8.09
N ILE A 13 7.37 2.38 -7.02
CA ILE A 13 7.69 1.29 -6.10
C ILE A 13 6.56 0.27 -6.12
N VAL A 14 6.88 -0.93 -5.63
CA VAL A 14 5.89 -1.99 -5.47
C VAL A 14 5.86 -2.37 -4.00
N ILE A 15 4.69 -2.33 -3.39
CA ILE A 15 4.50 -2.83 -2.04
C ILE A 15 3.57 -4.03 -2.11
N TYR A 16 3.68 -4.91 -1.13
CA TYR A 16 2.98 -6.19 -1.13
C TYR A 16 2.02 -6.25 0.06
N PHE A 17 0.74 -6.36 -0.24
CA PHE A 17 -0.28 -6.58 0.79
C PHE A 17 -0.44 -8.08 0.99
N MET A 18 -0.51 -8.51 2.23
CA MET A 18 -0.69 -9.93 2.53
C MET A 18 -1.44 -10.13 3.84
N THR A 19 -2.20 -11.21 3.87
CA THR A 19 -2.78 -11.71 5.11
C THR A 19 -1.90 -12.84 5.62
N GLN A 20 -2.07 -13.19 6.89
CA GLN A 20 -1.27 -14.21 7.52
C GLN A 20 -1.46 -15.58 6.86
N ASP A 21 -2.67 -15.86 6.39
CA ASP A 21 -3.00 -17.11 5.72
C ASP A 21 -2.78 -17.06 4.21
N PHE A 22 -2.25 -15.94 3.70
CA PHE A 22 -1.99 -15.71 2.28
C PHE A 22 -3.24 -15.78 1.39
N SER A 23 -4.43 -15.62 1.98
CA SER A 23 -5.65 -15.49 1.17
C SER A 23 -5.62 -14.20 0.35
N VAL A 24 -4.86 -13.21 0.81
CA VAL A 24 -4.54 -12.01 0.06
C VAL A 24 -3.02 -11.94 -0.06
N TYR A 25 -2.54 -11.81 -1.27
CA TYR A 25 -1.13 -11.56 -1.56
C TYR A 25 -1.08 -10.80 -2.87
N GLU A 26 -0.80 -9.50 -2.79
CA GLU A 26 -0.91 -8.65 -3.97
C GLU A 26 0.15 -7.58 -3.97
N GLY A 27 0.93 -7.51 -5.06
CA GLY A 27 1.87 -6.41 -5.30
C GLY A 27 1.14 -5.25 -5.95
N ILE A 28 1.28 -4.07 -5.38
CA ILE A 28 0.62 -2.87 -5.88
C ILE A 28 1.70 -1.84 -6.25
N LYS A 29 1.65 -1.37 -7.50
CA LYS A 29 2.53 -0.29 -7.95
C LYS A 29 2.01 1.04 -7.45
N CYS A 30 2.91 1.85 -6.93
CA CYS A 30 2.53 3.14 -6.36
C CYS A 30 3.76 4.04 -6.29
N LEU A 31 3.56 5.24 -5.78
CA LEU A 31 4.64 6.21 -5.59
C LEU A 31 4.88 6.39 -4.09
N PRO A 32 6.13 6.66 -3.69
CA PRO A 32 6.42 6.92 -2.27
C PRO A 32 5.61 8.08 -1.69
N THR A 33 5.18 9.00 -2.53
CA THR A 33 4.42 10.17 -2.11
C THR A 33 2.91 9.94 -2.11
N ASP A 34 2.46 8.75 -2.51
CA ASP A 34 1.03 8.43 -2.46
C ASP A 34 0.58 8.31 -1.01
N VAL A 35 -0.62 8.80 -0.73
CA VAL A 35 -1.25 8.59 0.57
C VAL A 35 -1.68 7.13 0.67
N PHE A 36 -1.44 6.51 1.83
CA PHE A 36 -1.72 5.09 1.99
C PHE A 36 -3.17 4.73 1.65
N ALA A 37 -4.13 5.57 2.05
CA ALA A 37 -5.54 5.31 1.76
C ALA A 37 -5.82 5.18 0.27
N GLU A 38 -5.08 5.90 -0.57
CA GLU A 38 -5.23 5.80 -2.02
C GLU A 38 -4.71 4.47 -2.54
N VAL A 39 -3.61 4.00 -1.97
CA VAL A 39 -3.03 2.71 -2.33
C VAL A 39 -3.93 1.58 -1.83
N GLU A 40 -4.48 1.74 -0.65
CA GLU A 40 -5.45 0.81 -0.09
C GLU A 40 -6.65 0.64 -1.02
N GLU A 41 -7.10 1.73 -1.63
CA GLU A 41 -8.21 1.68 -2.58
C GLU A 41 -7.87 0.85 -3.81
N LYS A 42 -6.61 0.89 -4.25
CA LYS A 42 -6.16 0.03 -5.37
C LYS A 42 -6.27 -1.44 -5.00
N LEU A 43 -5.96 -1.77 -3.75
CA LEU A 43 -6.10 -3.14 -3.27
C LEU A 43 -7.56 -3.57 -3.31
N TYR A 44 -8.47 -2.70 -2.86
CA TYR A 44 -9.89 -3.03 -2.80
C TYR A 44 -10.52 -3.20 -4.19
N LYS A 45 -9.94 -2.60 -5.22
CA LYS A 45 -10.40 -2.82 -6.58
C LYS A 45 -10.13 -4.25 -7.04
N LYS A 46 -9.12 -4.90 -6.46
CA LYS A 46 -8.80 -6.29 -6.76
C LYS A 46 -9.48 -7.27 -5.80
N TYR A 47 -9.72 -6.83 -4.58
CA TYR A 47 -10.32 -7.63 -3.52
C TYR A 47 -11.49 -6.85 -2.95
N ASP A 48 -12.56 -6.78 -3.72
CA ASP A 48 -13.69 -5.92 -3.38
C ASP A 48 -14.35 -6.30 -2.06
N ASN A 49 -14.32 -7.59 -1.71
CA ASN A 49 -14.88 -8.07 -0.45
C ASN A 49 -14.19 -7.45 0.78
N LEU A 50 -12.95 -6.99 0.63
CA LEU A 50 -12.24 -6.36 1.75
C LEU A 50 -12.79 -4.97 2.08
N ARG A 51 -13.53 -4.38 1.16
CA ARG A 51 -14.10 -3.06 1.37
C ARG A 51 -15.11 -3.03 2.51
N ASN A 52 -15.74 -4.17 2.76
CA ASN A 52 -16.78 -4.30 3.77
C ASN A 52 -16.27 -4.86 5.09
N THR A 53 -14.96 -5.11 5.20
CA THR A 53 -14.38 -5.63 6.42
C THR A 53 -13.65 -4.53 7.15
N ASN A 54 -13.48 -4.70 8.45
CA ASN A 54 -12.74 -3.77 9.28
C ASN A 54 -11.27 -4.20 9.24
N ASN A 55 -10.46 -3.46 8.50
CA ASN A 55 -9.09 -3.86 8.21
C ASN A 55 -8.10 -2.97 8.95
N MET A 56 -7.03 -3.60 9.43
CA MET A 56 -5.89 -2.89 10.01
C MET A 56 -4.64 -3.28 9.24
N PHE A 57 -3.76 -2.33 9.04
CA PHE A 57 -2.52 -2.56 8.31
C PHE A 57 -1.32 -2.24 9.18
N THR A 58 -0.29 -3.08 9.07
CA THR A 58 1.00 -2.80 9.69
C THR A 58 2.09 -2.88 8.66
N ALA A 59 3.12 -2.05 8.83
CA ALA A 59 4.31 -2.06 8.01
C ALA A 59 5.50 -1.97 8.95
N ASN A 60 6.48 -2.86 8.80
CA ASN A 60 7.66 -2.88 9.66
C ASN A 60 7.28 -2.97 11.13
N ALA A 61 6.26 -3.78 11.43
CA ALA A 61 5.75 -4.03 12.78
C ALA A 61 5.12 -2.80 13.44
N LYS A 62 4.75 -1.79 12.65
CA LYS A 62 4.10 -0.58 13.15
C LYS A 62 2.76 -0.39 12.45
N PRO A 63 1.74 0.09 13.17
CA PRO A 63 0.47 0.43 12.52
C PRO A 63 0.68 1.49 11.45
N VAL A 64 -0.01 1.32 10.33
CA VAL A 64 0.06 2.29 9.24
C VAL A 64 -0.88 3.45 9.54
N LEU A 65 -0.38 4.67 9.33
CA LEU A 65 -1.19 5.88 9.40
C LEU A 65 -1.80 6.11 8.03
N ARG A 66 -3.07 5.78 7.88
CA ARG A 66 -3.73 5.65 6.58
C ARG A 66 -3.79 6.94 5.77
N PHE A 67 -3.82 8.08 6.45
CA PHE A 67 -3.93 9.37 5.77
C PHE A 67 -2.60 10.07 5.60
N LYS A 68 -1.51 9.35 5.86
CA LYS A 68 -0.16 9.81 5.62
C LYS A 68 0.39 9.15 4.37
N LYS A 69 1.42 9.76 3.79
CA LYS A 69 2.10 9.22 2.61
C LYS A 69 2.86 7.96 2.97
N LEU A 70 3.15 7.15 1.96
CA LEU A 70 3.93 5.94 2.18
C LEU A 70 5.27 6.24 2.82
N ASN A 71 5.99 7.24 2.29
CA ASN A 71 7.30 7.61 2.84
C ASN A 71 7.20 8.16 4.25
N GLU A 72 6.07 8.78 4.61
CA GLU A 72 5.85 9.23 5.98
C GLU A 72 5.58 8.08 6.93
N ASN A 73 5.18 6.95 6.40
CA ASN A 73 4.99 5.71 7.16
C ASN A 73 6.26 4.85 7.18
N GLY A 74 7.32 5.31 6.55
CA GLY A 74 8.54 4.53 6.43
C GLY A 74 8.43 3.35 5.47
N ILE A 75 7.45 3.36 4.60
CA ILE A 75 7.22 2.27 3.63
C ILE A 75 8.08 2.51 2.40
N LYS A 76 8.80 1.49 1.98
CA LYS A 76 9.75 1.53 0.88
C LYS A 76 9.44 0.46 -0.14
N ASP A 77 10.08 0.57 -1.30
CA ASP A 77 9.97 -0.42 -2.35
C ASP A 77 10.25 -1.83 -1.80
N GLY A 78 9.38 -2.75 -2.14
CA GLY A 78 9.53 -4.13 -1.71
C GLY A 78 8.96 -4.45 -0.34
N ASP A 79 8.51 -3.44 0.40
CA ASP A 79 7.99 -3.66 1.75
C ASP A 79 6.70 -4.47 1.71
N LYS A 80 6.50 -5.25 2.76
CA LYS A 80 5.31 -6.07 2.94
C LYS A 80 4.41 -5.39 3.96
N ILE A 81 3.15 -5.27 3.57
CA ILE A 81 2.12 -4.65 4.40
C ILE A 81 1.21 -5.77 4.88
N GLN A 82 1.18 -5.99 6.19
CA GLN A 82 0.31 -7.01 6.77
C GLN A 82 -1.09 -6.45 6.93
N LEU A 83 -2.06 -7.22 6.46
CA LEU A 83 -3.46 -6.88 6.60
C LEU A 83 -4.09 -7.81 7.64
N PHE A 84 -4.73 -7.21 8.63
CA PHE A 84 -5.46 -7.94 9.66
C PHE A 84 -6.93 -7.55 9.58
N LYS A 85 -7.79 -8.55 9.51
CA LYS A 85 -9.24 -8.31 9.57
C LYS A 85 -9.66 -8.29 11.04
N LEU A 86 -10.22 -7.18 11.46
CA LEU A 86 -10.71 -7.03 12.82
C LEU A 86 -12.18 -7.43 12.85
N GLU A 87 -12.58 -8.06 13.91
CA GLU A 87 -13.97 -8.47 14.08
C GLU A 87 -14.75 -7.54 14.96
#